data_49811cf29fd11dd516087ed4b06855fc
#
_entry.id   49811cf29fd11dd516087ed4b06855fc
#
_cell.length_a   1.000
_cell.length_b   1.000
_cell.length_c   1.000
_cell.angle_alpha   90.00
_cell.angle_beta   90.00
_cell.angle_gamma   90.00
#
_symmetry.space_group_name_H-M   'P 1'
#
loop_
_entity.id
_entity.type
_entity.pdbx_description
1 polymer ?
#
loop_
_entity_poly.entity_id
_entity_poly.type
_entity_poly.pdbx_seq_one_letter_code
_entity_poly.pdbx_strand_id
1 'polypeptide(L)'
;MEWERFRNVSVENYAKLQVNILKEILGEDSIIIHDFSGGYFDKSFDFSKVAQHIDVVAYNNYPVWGGQKEPIPPHEIACGLDFMRGAKRQNFWITEAIMGALGHDVIGYL
;
A
#
# COMPACT_ATOMS: atom_id res chain seq x y z
N MET A 1 -11.41 -19.43 -5.98
CA MET A 1 -10.00 -19.91 -6.02
C MET A 1 -9.28 -19.55 -7.32
N GLU A 2 -9.73 -20.00 -8.52
CA GLU A 2 -9.02 -19.69 -9.78
C GLU A 2 -9.01 -18.19 -10.12
N TRP A 3 -10.09 -17.48 -9.84
CA TRP A 3 -10.16 -16.04 -10.05
C TRP A 3 -9.21 -15.25 -9.15
N GLU A 4 -9.11 -15.61 -7.89
CA GLU A 4 -8.17 -14.99 -6.95
C GLU A 4 -6.71 -15.25 -7.35
N ARG A 5 -6.42 -16.48 -7.76
CA ARG A 5 -5.09 -16.83 -8.27
C ARG A 5 -4.74 -16.01 -9.52
N PHE A 6 -5.65 -15.94 -10.48
CA PHE A 6 -5.46 -15.14 -11.70
C PHE A 6 -5.18 -13.68 -11.36
N ARG A 7 -5.96 -13.10 -10.46
CA ARG A 7 -5.81 -11.72 -10.04
C ARG A 7 -4.47 -11.47 -9.36
N ASN A 8 -4.08 -12.32 -8.41
CA ASN A 8 -2.78 -12.22 -7.74
C ASN A 8 -1.61 -12.29 -8.71
N VAL A 9 -1.63 -13.26 -9.61
CA VAL A 9 -0.58 -13.40 -10.63
C VAL A 9 -0.57 -12.22 -11.60
N SER A 10 -1.72 -11.71 -11.98
CA SER A 10 -1.81 -10.56 -12.89
C SER A 10 -1.25 -9.29 -12.25
N VAL A 11 -1.58 -9.00 -11.00
CA VAL A 11 -1.06 -7.83 -10.27
C VAL A 11 0.45 -7.97 -10.04
N GLU A 12 0.91 -9.14 -9.63
CA GLU A 12 2.33 -9.41 -9.44
C GLU A 12 3.12 -9.21 -10.74
N ASN A 13 2.66 -9.79 -11.84
CA ASN A 13 3.32 -9.67 -13.15
C ASN A 13 3.34 -8.23 -13.65
N TYR A 14 2.27 -7.47 -13.41
CA TYR A 14 2.21 -6.07 -13.78
C TYR A 14 3.22 -5.24 -12.97
N ALA A 15 3.28 -5.43 -11.67
CA ALA A 15 4.27 -4.76 -10.82
C ALA A 15 5.70 -5.08 -11.27
N LYS A 16 6.00 -6.36 -11.51
CA LYS A 16 7.31 -6.81 -12.02
C LYS A 16 7.67 -6.16 -13.35
N LEU A 17 6.71 -6.08 -14.28
CA LEU A 17 6.92 -5.43 -15.58
C LEU A 17 7.30 -3.95 -15.40
N GLN A 18 6.56 -3.23 -14.55
CA GLN A 18 6.84 -1.82 -14.28
C GLN A 18 8.23 -1.63 -13.66
N VAL A 19 8.58 -2.43 -12.66
CA VAL A 19 9.90 -2.38 -12.01
C VAL A 19 11.01 -2.63 -13.01
N ASN A 20 10.90 -3.65 -13.85
CA ASN A 20 11.91 -3.97 -14.85
C ASN A 20 12.13 -2.80 -15.83
N ILE A 21 11.04 -2.19 -16.34
CA ILE A 21 11.13 -1.02 -17.22
C ILE A 21 11.80 0.15 -16.53
N LEU A 22 11.43 0.42 -15.27
CA LEU A 22 12.00 1.53 -14.50
C LEU A 22 13.51 1.30 -14.25
N LYS A 23 13.90 0.10 -13.85
CA LYS A 23 15.31 -0.26 -13.64
C LYS A 23 16.12 -0.17 -14.94
N GLU A 24 15.56 -0.60 -16.06
CA GLU A 24 16.21 -0.47 -17.37
C GLU A 24 16.46 0.99 -17.76
N ILE A 25 15.52 1.89 -17.47
CA ILE A 25 15.61 3.31 -17.84
C ILE A 25 16.46 4.12 -16.85
N LEU A 26 16.25 3.89 -15.55
CA LEU A 26 16.82 4.68 -14.47
C LEU A 26 18.14 4.11 -13.92
N GLY A 27 18.45 2.86 -14.25
CA GLY A 27 19.60 2.12 -13.72
C GLY A 27 19.22 1.22 -12.53
N GLU A 28 20.00 0.17 -12.34
CA GLU A 28 19.76 -0.87 -11.30
C GLU A 28 19.82 -0.32 -9.88
N ASP A 29 20.58 0.75 -9.65
CA ASP A 29 20.72 1.40 -8.34
C ASP A 29 19.52 2.30 -7.96
N SER A 30 18.56 2.49 -8.86
CA SER A 30 17.37 3.28 -8.58
C SER A 30 16.50 2.61 -7.53
N ILE A 31 15.94 3.38 -6.60
CA ILE A 31 15.03 2.88 -5.56
C ILE A 31 13.62 2.96 -6.08
N ILE A 32 13.01 1.79 -6.27
CA ILE A 32 11.62 1.67 -6.70
C ILE A 32 10.75 1.39 -5.49
N ILE A 33 9.78 2.25 -5.28
CA ILE A 33 8.78 2.11 -4.22
C ILE A 33 7.40 1.90 -4.85
N HIS A 34 6.53 1.25 -4.11
CA HIS A 34 5.11 1.19 -4.45
C HIS A 34 4.28 1.48 -3.22
N ASP A 35 3.32 2.38 -3.39
CA ASP A 35 2.45 2.82 -2.34
C ASP A 35 1.19 1.95 -2.30
N PHE A 36 1.09 1.12 -1.28
CA PHE A 36 -0.10 0.30 -1.04
C PHE A 36 -1.17 1.14 -0.34
N SER A 37 -2.31 1.27 -0.97
CA SER A 37 -3.42 2.00 -0.36
C SER A 37 -3.89 1.32 0.93
N GLY A 38 -4.34 2.10 1.88
CA GLY A 38 -4.95 1.63 3.12
C GLY A 38 -6.14 0.69 2.88
N GLY A 39 -6.66 0.09 3.95
CA GLY A 39 -7.77 -0.86 3.84
C GLY A 39 -7.33 -2.23 3.32
N TYR A 40 -6.26 -2.78 3.88
CA TYR A 40 -5.73 -4.09 3.48
C TYR A 40 -6.75 -5.23 3.59
N PHE A 41 -7.80 -5.08 4.38
CA PHE A 41 -8.91 -6.02 4.48
C PHE A 41 -9.69 -6.18 3.18
N ASP A 42 -9.80 -5.11 2.41
CA ASP A 42 -10.58 -5.07 1.17
C ASP A 42 -9.76 -5.46 -0.06
N LYS A 43 -8.46 -5.63 0.12
CA LYS A 43 -7.57 -5.92 -1.01
C LYS A 43 -7.56 -7.41 -1.28
N SER A 44 -7.77 -7.71 -2.51
CA SER A 44 -7.92 -9.07 -2.99
C SER A 44 -6.69 -9.55 -3.74
N PHE A 45 -5.52 -9.05 -3.39
CA PHE A 45 -4.24 -9.54 -3.88
C PHE A 45 -3.22 -9.66 -2.75
N ASP A 46 -2.24 -10.51 -2.97
CA ASP A 46 -1.18 -10.78 -1.99
C ASP A 46 -0.09 -9.69 -2.07
N PHE A 47 -0.09 -8.77 -1.12
CA PHE A 47 0.91 -7.71 -1.02
C PHE A 47 2.34 -8.23 -0.94
N SER A 48 2.56 -9.39 -0.31
CA SER A 48 3.89 -9.97 -0.18
C SER A 48 4.49 -10.36 -1.52
N LYS A 49 3.65 -10.73 -2.48
CA LYS A 49 4.08 -11.05 -3.85
C LYS A 49 4.58 -9.81 -4.59
N VAL A 50 3.82 -8.74 -4.53
CA VAL A 50 4.22 -7.45 -5.14
C VAL A 50 5.45 -6.88 -4.45
N ALA A 51 5.49 -6.94 -3.11
CA ALA A 51 6.60 -6.44 -2.30
C ALA A 51 7.97 -7.06 -2.65
N GLN A 52 8.01 -8.28 -3.18
CA GLN A 52 9.25 -8.93 -3.59
C GLN A 52 9.93 -8.25 -4.79
N HIS A 53 9.18 -7.54 -5.60
CA HIS A 53 9.68 -6.92 -6.83
C HIS A 53 10.11 -5.46 -6.65
N ILE A 54 9.69 -4.78 -5.58
CA ILE A 54 10.02 -3.39 -5.28
C ILE A 54 11.10 -3.29 -4.22
N ASP A 55 11.80 -2.17 -4.15
CA ASP A 55 12.87 -1.97 -3.15
C ASP A 55 12.30 -1.63 -1.78
N VAL A 56 11.32 -0.73 -1.71
CA VAL A 56 10.68 -0.31 -0.47
C VAL A 56 9.16 -0.37 -0.60
N VAL A 57 8.54 -1.03 0.37
CA VAL A 57 7.09 -0.97 0.56
C VAL A 57 6.72 0.40 1.09
N ALA A 58 5.75 1.04 0.49
CA ALA A 58 5.15 2.27 1.00
C ALA A 58 3.67 2.03 1.33
N TYR A 59 3.12 2.84 2.21
CA TYR A 59 1.76 2.64 2.72
C TYR A 59 1.04 3.96 2.95
N ASN A 60 -0.21 3.99 2.54
CA ASN A 60 -1.14 5.08 2.83
C ASN A 60 -1.78 4.85 4.19
N ASN A 61 -1.46 5.70 5.15
CA ASN A 61 -1.98 5.63 6.50
C ASN A 61 -2.93 6.80 6.78
N TYR A 62 -4.21 6.54 6.69
CA TYR A 62 -5.26 7.51 6.94
C TYR A 62 -6.04 7.14 8.20
N PRO A 63 -5.62 7.62 9.39
CA PRO A 63 -6.33 7.32 10.65
C PRO A 63 -7.77 7.83 10.70
N VAL A 64 -8.04 8.86 9.91
CA VAL A 64 -9.39 9.38 9.69
C VAL A 64 -9.64 9.37 8.19
N TRP A 65 -10.61 8.57 7.77
CA TRP A 65 -11.01 8.52 6.36
C TRP A 65 -12.27 9.34 6.16
N GLY A 66 -12.33 10.06 5.06
CA GLY A 66 -13.50 10.88 4.72
C GLY A 66 -14.81 10.08 4.79
N GLY A 67 -15.87 10.70 5.30
CA GLY A 67 -17.17 10.06 5.51
C GLY A 67 -17.29 9.22 6.78
N GLN A 68 -16.21 8.89 7.46
CA GLN A 68 -16.26 8.21 8.74
C GLN A 68 -16.54 9.19 9.89
N LYS A 69 -17.46 8.82 10.77
CA LYS A 69 -17.78 9.61 11.96
C LYS A 69 -16.73 9.49 13.05
N GLU A 70 -16.03 8.39 13.08
CA GLU A 70 -15.05 8.06 14.11
C GLU A 70 -13.71 7.71 13.46
N PRO A 71 -12.60 8.08 14.07
CA PRO A 71 -11.29 7.64 13.64
C PRO A 71 -11.16 6.10 13.64
N ILE A 72 -10.29 5.59 12.79
CA ILE A 72 -9.93 4.17 12.82
C ILE A 72 -9.28 3.86 14.18
N PRO A 73 -9.69 2.79 14.86
CA PRO A 73 -9.12 2.42 16.15
C PRO A 73 -7.60 2.25 16.08
N PRO A 74 -6.83 2.71 17.08
CA PRO A 74 -5.37 2.64 17.06
C PRO A 74 -4.81 1.23 16.84
N HIS A 75 -5.50 0.20 17.32
CA HIS A 75 -5.06 -1.19 17.11
C HIS A 75 -5.22 -1.67 15.67
N GLU A 76 -6.19 -1.17 14.92
CA GLU A 76 -6.34 -1.46 13.50
C GLU A 76 -5.24 -0.76 12.69
N ILE A 77 -4.91 0.47 13.04
CA ILE A 77 -3.78 1.19 12.44
C ILE A 77 -2.49 0.42 12.70
N ALA A 78 -2.23 0.05 13.94
CA ALA A 78 -1.03 -0.72 14.31
C ALA A 78 -0.96 -2.05 13.55
N CYS A 79 -2.08 -2.76 13.44
CA CYS A 79 -2.17 -3.99 12.65
C CYS A 79 -1.81 -3.77 11.17
N GLY A 80 -2.31 -2.69 10.55
CA GLY A 80 -1.96 -2.32 9.18
C GLY A 80 -0.47 -2.06 8.98
N LEU A 81 0.15 -1.32 9.92
CA LEU A 81 1.58 -1.02 9.88
C LEU A 81 2.43 -2.28 10.06
N ASP A 82 2.06 -3.16 10.97
CA ASP A 82 2.74 -4.44 11.19
C ASP A 82 2.59 -5.37 9.97
N PHE A 83 1.42 -5.35 9.34
CA PHE A 83 1.17 -6.09 8.12
C PHE A 83 2.10 -5.61 6.99
N MET A 84 2.27 -4.31 6.81
CA MET A 84 3.18 -3.75 5.80
C MET A 84 4.64 -4.11 6.10
N ARG A 85 5.05 -4.07 7.37
CA ARG A 85 6.38 -4.54 7.79
C ARG A 85 6.57 -6.02 7.47
N GLY A 86 5.54 -6.83 7.70
CA GLY A 86 5.53 -8.26 7.41
C GLY A 86 5.61 -8.60 5.93
N ALA A 87 5.05 -7.77 5.06
CA ALA A 87 4.98 -8.02 3.61
C ALA A 87 6.36 -8.23 2.97
N LYS A 88 7.38 -7.53 3.44
CA LYS A 88 8.78 -7.65 2.97
C LYS A 88 9.79 -7.97 4.08
N ARG A 89 9.35 -8.06 5.35
CA ARG A 89 10.18 -8.26 6.54
C ARG A 89 11.30 -7.24 6.70
N GLN A 90 11.03 -5.99 6.32
CA GLN A 90 11.96 -4.86 6.46
C GLN A 90 11.19 -3.58 6.79
N ASN A 91 11.90 -2.49 7.02
CA ASN A 91 11.27 -1.18 7.20
C ASN A 91 10.49 -0.80 5.94
N PHE A 92 9.40 -0.08 6.15
CA PHE A 92 8.55 0.47 5.11
C PHE A 92 8.41 1.98 5.30
N TRP A 93 7.91 2.67 4.27
CA TRP A 93 7.66 4.09 4.34
C TRP A 93 6.16 4.37 4.44
N ILE A 94 5.81 5.44 5.12
CA ILE A 94 4.47 6.03 5.04
C ILE A 94 4.60 7.21 4.07
N THR A 95 4.06 7.05 2.88
CA THR A 95 4.16 8.04 1.81
C THR A 95 2.96 8.95 1.74
N GLU A 96 1.83 8.48 2.26
CA GLU A 96 0.64 9.29 2.44
C GLU A 96 0.12 9.13 3.87
N ALA A 97 -0.10 10.23 4.54
CA ALA A 97 -0.72 10.26 5.86
C ALA A 97 -1.53 11.53 6.03
N ILE A 98 -2.59 11.44 6.80
CA ILE A 98 -3.39 12.60 7.18
C ILE A 98 -3.34 12.77 8.68
N MET A 99 -2.99 13.98 9.06
CA MET A 99 -2.86 14.43 10.43
C MET A 99 -3.99 15.43 10.80
N GLY A 100 -5.15 15.27 10.18
CA GLY A 100 -6.28 16.20 10.40
C GLY A 100 -7.44 15.95 9.46
N ALA A 101 -8.35 16.92 9.36
CA ALA A 101 -9.50 16.82 8.48
C ALA A 101 -9.09 16.76 7.01
N LEU A 102 -9.68 15.82 6.30
CA LEU A 102 -9.53 15.66 4.87
C LEU A 102 -10.65 16.36 4.12
N GLY A 103 -10.27 17.25 3.23
CA GLY A 103 -11.18 17.73 2.20
C GLY A 103 -11.47 16.70 1.09
N HIS A 104 -11.39 15.42 1.41
CA HIS A 104 -11.57 14.36 0.43
C HIS A 104 -13.04 14.14 0.10
N ASP A 105 -13.90 14.36 1.07
CA ASP A 105 -15.34 14.42 0.86
C ASP A 105 -15.83 15.87 0.97
N VAL A 106 -16.93 16.16 0.31
CA VAL A 106 -17.61 17.46 0.32
C VAL A 106 -17.94 17.96 1.75
N ILE A 107 -17.80 17.07 2.71
CA ILE A 107 -17.94 17.35 4.13
C ILE A 107 -16.58 17.05 4.79
N GLY A 108 -15.65 17.98 4.68
CA GLY A 108 -14.46 17.95 5.51
C GLY A 108 -14.89 18.03 6.98
N TYR A 109 -14.33 17.16 7.83
CA TYR A 109 -14.48 17.36 9.26
C TYR A 109 -13.70 18.62 9.64
N LEU A 110 -14.42 19.62 10.07
CA LEU A 110 -13.87 20.82 10.71
C LEU A 110 -13.51 20.49 12.15
#